data_fc21dda60f11ddb645129b8b85366664
#
_entry.id   fc21dda60f11ddb645129b8b85366664
#
_cell.length_a   1.000
_cell.length_b   1.000
_cell.length_c   1.000
_cell.angle_alpha   90.00
_cell.angle_beta   90.00
_cell.angle_gamma   90.00
#
_symmetry.space_group_name_H-M   'P 1'
#
loop_
_entity.id
_entity.type
_entity.pdbx_description
1 polymer ?
#
loop_
_entity_poly.entity_id
_entity_poly.type
_entity_poly.pdbx_seq_one_letter_code
_entity_poly.pdbx_strand_id
1 'polypeptide(L)'
;MQMIPGKQDPARARAFFEQKVAFTTGPVELSHAIEGHENIVVVDVREAEDFAKAHIPGAINLPNGTWDNPEGLQKDATNVVYCYTQQCHLAAKACVKFAGQGYPVMEMDGGFEAWQENELETEKGNARANAGQRAFSR
;
A
#
# COMPACT_ATOMS: atom_id res chain seq x y z
N MET A 1 -29.17 -24.66 -1.60
CA MET A 1 -28.73 -23.32 -1.23
C MET A 1 -27.98 -22.66 -2.39
N GLN A 2 -28.31 -21.43 -2.65
CA GLN A 2 -27.71 -20.70 -3.75
C GLN A 2 -26.45 -19.99 -3.23
N MET A 3 -25.28 -20.36 -3.79
CA MET A 3 -24.00 -19.78 -3.37
C MET A 3 -23.73 -18.44 -4.02
N ILE A 4 -24.22 -18.25 -5.24
CA ILE A 4 -24.05 -16.98 -5.95
C ILE A 4 -25.42 -16.29 -5.97
N PRO A 5 -25.50 -15.03 -5.55
CA PRO A 5 -26.79 -14.30 -5.60
C PRO A 5 -27.28 -14.18 -7.04
N GLY A 6 -28.50 -13.76 -7.23
CA GLY A 6 -29.05 -13.53 -8.55
C GLY A 6 -28.26 -12.50 -9.35
N LYS A 7 -28.82 -12.09 -10.48
CA LYS A 7 -28.13 -11.15 -11.35
C LYS A 7 -27.76 -9.85 -10.63
N GLN A 8 -26.52 -9.43 -10.80
CA GLN A 8 -26.05 -8.16 -10.26
C GLN A 8 -26.47 -7.02 -11.19
N ASP A 9 -26.72 -5.87 -10.61
CA ASP A 9 -27.02 -4.66 -11.37
C ASP A 9 -25.74 -4.15 -12.03
N PRO A 10 -25.65 -4.15 -13.36
CA PRO A 10 -24.39 -3.74 -14.03
C PRO A 10 -23.94 -2.32 -13.69
N ALA A 11 -24.86 -1.37 -13.53
CA ALA A 11 -24.48 0.01 -13.24
C ALA A 11 -23.85 0.13 -11.85
N ARG A 12 -24.40 -0.59 -10.87
CA ARG A 12 -23.84 -0.58 -9.53
C ARG A 12 -22.51 -1.32 -9.48
N ALA A 13 -22.40 -2.41 -10.24
CA ALA A 13 -21.16 -3.16 -10.31
C ALA A 13 -20.06 -2.30 -10.93
N ARG A 14 -20.38 -1.58 -11.99
CA ARG A 14 -19.41 -0.67 -12.63
C ARG A 14 -18.90 0.38 -11.66
N ALA A 15 -19.81 1.00 -10.91
CA ALA A 15 -19.42 2.04 -9.95
C ALA A 15 -18.48 1.48 -8.87
N PHE A 16 -18.81 0.29 -8.37
CA PHE A 16 -17.98 -0.36 -7.35
C PHE A 16 -16.57 -0.66 -7.88
N PHE A 17 -16.49 -1.23 -9.07
CA PHE A 17 -15.19 -1.61 -9.61
C PHE A 17 -14.36 -0.42 -10.06
N GLU A 18 -15.01 0.66 -10.49
CA GLU A 18 -14.29 1.91 -10.73
C GLU A 18 -13.61 2.41 -9.46
N GLN A 19 -14.30 2.32 -8.33
CA GLN A 19 -13.71 2.68 -7.04
C GLN A 19 -12.59 1.71 -6.65
N LYS A 20 -12.81 0.42 -6.86
CA LYS A 20 -11.77 -0.56 -6.54
C LYS A 20 -10.49 -0.30 -7.33
N VAL A 21 -10.62 -0.03 -8.62
CA VAL A 21 -9.46 0.26 -9.46
C VAL A 21 -8.80 1.57 -9.06
N ALA A 22 -9.59 2.56 -8.65
CA ALA A 22 -9.07 3.88 -8.27
C ALA A 22 -8.30 3.85 -6.96
N PHE A 23 -8.68 2.96 -6.02
CA PHE A 23 -8.13 2.99 -4.66
C PHE A 23 -7.34 1.76 -4.26
N THR A 24 -7.14 0.80 -5.18
CA THR A 24 -6.33 -0.39 -4.90
C THR A 24 -5.39 -0.69 -6.06
N THR A 25 -4.33 -1.43 -5.76
CA THR A 25 -3.40 -1.92 -6.79
C THR A 25 -2.89 -3.29 -6.34
N GLY A 26 -2.28 -4.04 -7.26
CA GLY A 26 -1.69 -5.33 -6.92
C GLY A 26 -0.18 -5.24 -6.78
N PRO A 27 0.45 -6.32 -6.25
CA PRO A 27 1.90 -6.32 -6.03
C PRO A 27 2.71 -6.16 -7.33
N VAL A 28 2.32 -6.86 -8.39
CA VAL A 28 3.06 -6.79 -9.66
C VAL A 28 2.93 -5.40 -10.27
N GLU A 29 1.72 -4.84 -10.23
CA GLU A 29 1.49 -3.49 -10.74
C GLU A 29 2.31 -2.47 -9.97
N LEU A 30 2.35 -2.60 -8.63
CA LEU A 30 3.14 -1.69 -7.81
C LEU A 30 4.63 -1.83 -8.11
N SER A 31 5.10 -3.06 -8.31
CA SER A 31 6.49 -3.31 -8.67
C SER A 31 6.86 -2.56 -9.96
N HIS A 32 5.97 -2.60 -10.96
CA HIS A 32 6.20 -1.89 -12.22
C HIS A 32 6.20 -0.38 -12.02
N ALA A 33 5.32 0.13 -11.15
CA ALA A 33 5.27 1.56 -10.86
C ALA A 33 6.56 2.03 -10.18
N ILE A 34 7.11 1.22 -9.29
CA ILE A 34 8.37 1.52 -8.63
C ILE A 34 9.50 1.55 -9.66
N GLU A 35 9.57 0.55 -10.51
CA GLU A 35 10.59 0.47 -11.55
C GLU A 35 10.50 1.64 -12.53
N GLY A 36 9.28 2.08 -12.81
CA GLY A 36 9.03 3.20 -13.70
C GLY A 36 9.19 4.57 -13.07
N HIS A 37 9.59 4.62 -11.80
CA HIS A 37 9.77 5.88 -11.07
C HIS A 37 8.52 6.76 -11.08
N GLU A 38 7.35 6.12 -10.98
CA GLU A 38 6.10 6.87 -10.92
C GLU A 38 6.02 7.69 -9.64
N ASN A 39 5.17 8.71 -9.65
CA ASN A 39 5.06 9.64 -8.52
C ASN A 39 4.24 9.02 -7.40
N ILE A 40 4.86 8.10 -6.67
CA ILE A 40 4.25 7.37 -5.59
C ILE A 40 5.16 7.35 -4.36
N VAL A 41 4.55 7.17 -3.19
CA VAL A 41 5.25 6.88 -1.95
C VAL A 41 4.70 5.54 -1.45
N VAL A 42 5.57 4.56 -1.22
CA VAL A 42 5.14 3.27 -0.70
C VAL A 42 5.22 3.30 0.81
N VAL A 43 4.13 2.92 1.48
CA VAL A 43 3.97 3.08 2.93
C VAL A 43 3.67 1.73 3.57
N ASP A 44 4.59 1.29 4.41
CA ASP A 44 4.47 0.03 5.15
C ASP A 44 3.94 0.37 6.55
N VAL A 45 2.74 -0.11 6.89
CA VAL A 45 2.14 0.18 8.20
C VAL A 45 2.29 -0.99 9.18
N ARG A 46 3.16 -1.97 8.83
CA ARG A 46 3.47 -3.07 9.74
C ARG A 46 4.34 -2.57 10.89
N GLU A 47 4.56 -3.45 11.87
CA GLU A 47 5.45 -3.13 12.98
C GLU A 47 6.86 -2.86 12.51
N ALA A 48 7.56 -1.97 13.20
CA ALA A 48 8.91 -1.57 12.81
C ALA A 48 9.88 -2.75 12.73
N GLU A 49 9.74 -3.73 13.61
CA GLU A 49 10.59 -4.92 13.61
C GLU A 49 10.42 -5.73 12.32
N ASP A 50 9.19 -5.88 11.86
CA ASP A 50 8.92 -6.64 10.64
C ASP A 50 9.37 -5.87 9.42
N PHE A 51 9.18 -4.56 9.41
CA PHE A 51 9.68 -3.70 8.35
C PHE A 51 11.20 -3.84 8.21
N ALA A 52 11.92 -3.81 9.33
CA ALA A 52 13.39 -3.88 9.30
C ALA A 52 13.89 -5.22 8.75
N LYS A 53 13.14 -6.29 8.94
CA LYS A 53 13.51 -7.62 8.43
C LYS A 53 13.41 -7.69 6.92
N ALA A 54 12.36 -7.14 6.35
CA ALA A 54 12.16 -7.10 4.91
C ALA A 54 10.97 -6.21 4.60
N HIS A 55 11.08 -5.40 3.56
CA HIS A 55 9.97 -4.54 3.12
C HIS A 55 10.11 -4.26 1.63
N ILE A 56 9.09 -3.67 1.05
CA ILE A 56 9.09 -3.27 -0.36
C ILE A 56 10.16 -2.19 -0.57
N PRO A 57 10.98 -2.29 -1.62
CA PRO A 57 12.06 -1.31 -1.84
C PRO A 57 11.56 0.12 -1.86
N GLY A 58 12.23 0.98 -1.11
CA GLY A 58 11.91 2.39 -1.03
C GLY A 58 10.76 2.74 -0.10
N ALA A 59 10.14 1.76 0.54
CA ALA A 59 9.01 2.02 1.42
C ALA A 59 9.44 2.76 2.68
N ILE A 60 8.54 3.63 3.17
CA ILE A 60 8.68 4.22 4.50
C ILE A 60 7.82 3.41 5.47
N ASN A 61 8.15 3.48 6.75
CA ASN A 61 7.42 2.73 7.78
C ASN A 61 6.62 3.67 8.66
N LEU A 62 5.31 3.47 8.69
CA LEU A 62 4.40 4.24 9.56
C LEU A 62 3.52 3.27 10.33
N PRO A 63 4.05 2.65 11.40
CA PRO A 63 3.25 1.71 12.18
C PRO A 63 2.12 2.41 12.93
N ASN A 64 1.15 1.62 13.37
CA ASN A 64 0.01 2.15 14.13
C ASN A 64 0.53 2.94 15.32
N GLY A 65 -0.05 4.10 15.56
CA GLY A 65 0.41 5.01 16.60
C GLY A 65 1.19 6.20 16.06
N THR A 66 1.59 6.17 14.78
CA THR A 66 2.34 7.26 14.16
C THR A 66 1.50 8.03 13.12
N TRP A 67 0.22 7.71 13.00
CA TRP A 67 -0.59 8.22 11.88
C TRP A 67 -1.13 9.63 12.09
N ASP A 68 -1.02 10.18 13.30
CA ASP A 68 -1.45 11.56 13.54
C ASP A 68 -0.52 12.57 12.86
N ASN A 69 0.76 12.23 12.78
CA ASN A 69 1.77 13.05 12.10
C ASN A 69 2.58 12.15 11.17
N PRO A 70 2.00 11.77 10.02
CA PRO A 70 2.61 10.76 9.15
C PRO A 70 3.77 11.33 8.34
N GLU A 71 4.97 11.25 8.89
CA GLU A 71 6.16 11.74 8.22
C GLU A 71 6.46 10.95 6.96
N GLY A 72 6.69 11.63 5.87
CA GLY A 72 7.05 11.02 4.60
C GLY A 72 5.93 10.91 3.61
N LEU A 73 4.68 11.07 4.04
CA LEU A 73 3.57 11.11 3.08
C LEU A 73 3.63 12.40 2.27
N GLN A 74 3.13 12.33 1.04
CA GLN A 74 3.15 13.46 0.13
C GLN A 74 1.74 13.79 -0.34
N LYS A 75 1.40 15.07 -0.35
CA LYS A 75 0.07 15.51 -0.82
C LYS A 75 -0.02 15.60 -2.33
N ASP A 76 1.11 15.62 -3.01
CA ASP A 76 1.17 15.70 -4.45
C ASP A 76 1.61 14.38 -5.12
N ALA A 77 1.51 13.28 -4.40
CA ALA A 77 1.82 11.95 -4.90
C ALA A 77 0.77 10.97 -4.41
N THR A 78 0.70 9.78 -5.01
CA THR A 78 -0.14 8.72 -4.50
C THR A 78 0.63 7.94 -3.43
N ASN A 79 0.07 7.86 -2.24
CA ASN A 79 0.67 7.11 -1.13
C ASN A 79 0.05 5.71 -1.14
N VAL A 80 0.85 4.70 -1.48
CA VAL A 80 0.38 3.32 -1.62
C VAL A 80 0.70 2.56 -0.34
N VAL A 81 -0.33 2.14 0.36
CA VAL A 81 -0.24 1.61 1.73
C VAL A 81 -0.40 0.10 1.72
N TYR A 82 0.42 -0.61 2.50
CA TYR A 82 0.27 -2.05 2.64
C TYR A 82 0.54 -2.50 4.07
N CYS A 83 0.01 -3.69 4.42
CA CYS A 83 0.28 -4.33 5.70
C CYS A 83 0.68 -5.79 5.48
N TYR A 84 0.21 -6.72 6.30
CA TYR A 84 0.70 -8.10 6.31
C TYR A 84 0.07 -9.00 5.25
N THR A 85 -1.26 -9.04 5.20
CA THR A 85 -2.01 -9.99 4.36
C THR A 85 -3.27 -9.33 3.82
N GLN A 86 -3.96 -10.04 2.93
CA GLN A 86 -5.23 -9.54 2.39
C GLN A 86 -6.30 -9.36 3.48
N GLN A 87 -6.30 -10.22 4.50
CA GLN A 87 -7.28 -10.14 5.57
C GLN A 87 -6.94 -9.10 6.64
N CYS A 88 -5.72 -8.57 6.62
CA CYS A 88 -5.31 -7.55 7.58
C CYS A 88 -5.95 -6.21 7.21
N HIS A 89 -6.70 -5.63 8.12
CA HIS A 89 -7.39 -4.35 7.86
C HIS A 89 -6.57 -3.14 8.26
N LEU A 90 -5.33 -3.34 8.68
CA LEU A 90 -4.49 -2.26 9.17
C LEU A 90 -4.22 -1.21 8.09
N ALA A 91 -3.91 -1.67 6.88
CA ALA A 91 -3.66 -0.75 5.76
C ALA A 91 -4.92 0.05 5.41
N ALA A 92 -6.08 -0.61 5.39
CA ALA A 92 -7.32 0.08 5.10
C ALA A 92 -7.62 1.15 6.15
N LYS A 93 -7.40 0.82 7.43
CA LYS A 93 -7.61 1.79 8.52
C LYS A 93 -6.64 2.96 8.40
N ALA A 94 -5.40 2.69 8.04
CA ALA A 94 -4.42 3.75 7.81
C ALA A 94 -4.86 4.65 6.66
N CYS A 95 -5.36 4.06 5.58
CA CYS A 95 -5.85 4.82 4.43
C CYS A 95 -7.00 5.75 4.81
N VAL A 96 -7.92 5.29 5.67
CA VAL A 96 -9.01 6.15 6.16
C VAL A 96 -8.42 7.38 6.88
N LYS A 97 -7.45 7.15 7.74
CA LYS A 97 -6.82 8.22 8.50
C LYS A 97 -6.07 9.19 7.60
N PHE A 98 -5.24 8.66 6.69
CA PHE A 98 -4.44 9.50 5.81
C PHE A 98 -5.31 10.30 4.82
N ALA A 99 -6.33 9.64 4.25
CA ALA A 99 -7.26 10.32 3.35
C ALA A 99 -8.00 11.44 4.08
N GLY A 100 -8.38 11.19 5.34
CA GLY A 100 -9.01 12.20 6.18
C GLY A 100 -8.13 13.41 6.45
N GLN A 101 -6.81 13.23 6.34
CA GLN A 101 -5.84 14.31 6.50
C GLN A 101 -5.49 14.98 5.16
N GLY A 102 -6.09 14.55 4.06
CA GLY A 102 -5.90 15.16 2.75
C GLY A 102 -4.83 14.51 1.89
N TYR A 103 -4.36 13.33 2.25
CA TYR A 103 -3.35 12.62 1.44
C TYR A 103 -4.02 11.69 0.43
N PRO A 104 -3.62 11.72 -0.85
CA PRO A 104 -4.08 10.73 -1.81
C PRO A 104 -3.55 9.35 -1.42
N VAL A 105 -4.41 8.35 -1.39
CA VAL A 105 -4.03 7.00 -0.96
C VAL A 105 -4.58 5.92 -1.87
N MET A 106 -3.84 4.82 -1.94
CA MET A 106 -4.27 3.54 -2.50
C MET A 106 -3.81 2.44 -1.55
N GLU A 107 -4.51 1.32 -1.57
CA GLU A 107 -4.08 0.14 -0.82
C GLU A 107 -3.53 -0.91 -1.77
N MET A 108 -2.38 -1.52 -1.43
CA MET A 108 -1.89 -2.68 -2.18
C MET A 108 -2.58 -3.92 -1.65
N ASP A 109 -3.31 -4.61 -2.53
CA ASP A 109 -4.00 -5.85 -2.18
C ASP A 109 -2.99 -6.94 -1.82
N GLY A 110 -3.39 -7.79 -0.89
CA GLY A 110 -2.62 -8.97 -0.51
C GLY A 110 -1.54 -8.74 0.51
N GLY A 111 -1.16 -7.50 0.77
CA GLY A 111 -0.13 -7.17 1.75
C GLY A 111 1.24 -7.69 1.39
N PHE A 112 2.15 -7.64 2.35
CA PHE A 112 3.53 -8.08 2.12
C PHE A 112 3.62 -9.57 1.77
N GLU A 113 2.68 -10.37 2.28
CA GLU A 113 2.61 -11.79 1.92
C GLU A 113 2.48 -11.99 0.41
N ALA A 114 1.58 -11.23 -0.23
CA ALA A 114 1.40 -11.34 -1.68
C ALA A 114 2.62 -10.83 -2.44
N TRP A 115 3.28 -9.79 -1.92
CA TRP A 115 4.53 -9.31 -2.50
C TRP A 115 5.57 -10.42 -2.54
N GLN A 116 5.75 -11.13 -1.43
CA GLN A 116 6.71 -12.22 -1.32
C GLN A 116 6.31 -13.42 -2.18
N GLU A 117 5.02 -13.73 -2.25
CA GLU A 117 4.53 -14.85 -3.06
C GLU A 117 4.80 -14.63 -4.54
N ASN A 118 4.86 -13.39 -4.97
CA ASN A 118 5.21 -13.04 -6.34
C ASN A 118 6.71 -12.93 -6.55
N GLU A 119 7.50 -13.27 -5.54
CA GLU A 119 8.97 -13.29 -5.61
C GLU A 119 9.57 -11.96 -6.05
N LEU A 120 8.97 -10.88 -5.59
CA LEU A 120 9.42 -9.53 -5.91
C LEU A 120 10.53 -9.10 -4.97
N GLU A 121 11.33 -8.14 -5.41
CA GLU A 121 12.50 -7.66 -4.67
C GLU A 121 12.13 -7.04 -3.33
N THR A 122 12.98 -7.25 -2.31
CA THR A 122 12.78 -6.64 -0.99
C THR A 122 14.06 -5.98 -0.51
N GLU A 123 13.91 -5.11 0.48
CA GLU A 123 15.01 -4.43 1.16
C GLU A 123 14.97 -4.72 2.65
N LYS A 124 16.11 -4.56 3.31
CA LYS A 124 16.23 -4.66 4.77
C LYS A 124 16.67 -3.31 5.34
N GLY A 125 16.42 -3.12 6.64
CA GLY A 125 16.87 -1.95 7.35
C GLY A 125 15.72 -1.16 7.93
N ASN A 126 16.05 -0.16 8.75
CA ASN A 126 15.00 0.64 9.38
C ASN A 126 14.51 1.75 8.43
N ALA A 127 13.32 2.27 8.73
CA ALA A 127 12.63 3.23 7.88
C ALA A 127 13.45 4.48 7.59
N ARG A 128 14.17 4.97 8.59
CA ARG A 128 14.89 6.22 8.46
C ARG A 128 16.03 6.13 7.44
N ALA A 129 16.80 5.03 7.50
CA ALA A 129 17.88 4.80 6.56
C ALA A 129 17.34 4.66 5.13
N ASN A 130 16.25 3.89 4.99
CA ASN A 130 15.66 3.65 3.68
C ASN A 130 15.02 4.90 3.10
N ALA A 131 14.39 5.72 3.93
CA ALA A 131 13.81 6.97 3.47
C ALA A 131 14.87 7.88 2.85
N GLY A 132 16.08 7.91 3.43
CA GLY A 132 17.17 8.70 2.88
C GLY A 132 17.72 8.14 1.57
N GLN A 133 17.64 6.84 1.38
CA GLN A 133 18.20 6.17 0.20
C GLN A 133 17.20 6.02 -0.94
N ARG A 134 15.94 6.21 -0.67
CA ARG A 134 14.88 5.90 -1.63
C ARG A 134 15.09 6.53 -3.01
N ALA A 135 15.56 7.76 -3.05
CA ALA A 135 15.78 8.45 -4.32
C ALA A 135 16.86 7.80 -5.16
N PHE A 136 17.74 7.02 -4.56
CA PHE A 136 18.90 6.45 -5.22
C PHE A 136 18.81 4.95 -5.44
N SER A 137 17.80 4.30 -4.90
CA SER A 137 17.69 2.85 -4.99
C SER A 137 17.01 2.39 -6.29
N ARG A 138 16.82 3.27 -7.22
CA ARG A 138 16.20 2.98 -8.52
C ARG A 138 17.15 3.27 -9.65
#